data_c098e0322b4520020869f594fc482cca
#
_entry.id   c098e0322b4520020869f594fc482cca
#
_cell.length_a   1.000
_cell.length_b   1.000
_cell.length_c   1.000
_cell.angle_alpha   90.00
_cell.angle_beta   90.00
_cell.angle_gamma   90.00
#
_symmetry.space_group_name_H-M   'P 1'
#
loop_
_entity.id
_entity.type
_entity.pdbx_description
1 polymer ?
#
loop_
_entity_poly.entity_id
_entity_poly.type
_entity_poly.pdbx_seq_one_letter_code
_entity_poly.pdbx_strand_id
1 'polypeptide(L)'
;MLAGAMNLNETVLDLRGLRCPQPVLRAKKALRAIPIGGTLVLECTDPLTMIDVPHFCNQTGHVLSGQEKNGKVYTFKILKRH
;
A
#
# COMPACT_ATOMS: atom_id res chain seq x y z
N MET A 1 25.37 6.01 -6.79
CA MET A 1 24.74 6.06 -6.85
C MET A 1 23.79 5.93 -6.51
N LEU A 2 23.72 6.10 -6.27
CA LEU A 2 22.91 5.88 -5.77
C LEU A 2 21.91 5.12 -5.84
N ALA A 3 22.31 4.28 -5.60
CA ALA A 3 21.49 3.12 -5.82
C ALA A 3 20.16 3.24 -5.16
N GLY A 4 20.13 3.76 -3.99
CA GLY A 4 18.89 3.96 -3.28
C GLY A 4 17.88 4.79 -4.06
N ALA A 5 18.36 5.54 -4.98
CA ALA A 5 17.48 6.38 -5.79
C ALA A 5 16.54 5.57 -6.66
N MET A 6 16.80 4.29 -6.81
CA MET A 6 15.94 3.46 -7.64
C MET A 6 14.55 3.27 -7.10
N ASN A 7 14.34 3.59 -5.85
CA ASN A 7 13.02 3.43 -5.25
C ASN A 7 12.22 4.72 -5.23
N LEU A 8 12.52 5.63 -6.13
CA LEU A 8 11.81 6.89 -6.20
C LEU A 8 10.32 6.72 -6.47
N ASN A 9 9.94 5.63 -7.12
CA ASN A 9 8.55 5.37 -7.43
C ASN A 9 7.81 4.59 -6.35
N GLU A 10 8.50 4.23 -5.28
CA GLU A 10 7.88 3.51 -4.19
C GLU A 10 7.84 4.39 -2.93
N THR A 11 6.66 4.44 -2.34
CA THR A 11 6.46 5.12 -1.07
C THR A 11 6.03 4.07 -0.06
N VAL A 12 6.75 3.95 1.03
CA VAL A 12 6.42 2.96 2.07
C VAL A 12 5.67 3.64 3.19
N LEU A 13 4.55 3.05 3.58
CA LEU A 13 3.71 3.57 4.63
C LEU A 13 3.63 2.54 5.75
N ASP A 14 4.09 2.92 6.93
CA ASP A 14 4.05 2.04 8.09
C ASP A 14 2.71 2.18 8.79
N LEU A 15 1.87 1.19 8.61
CA LEU A 15 0.53 1.17 9.18
C LEU A 15 0.39 0.06 10.24
N ARG A 16 1.52 -0.43 10.74
CA ARG A 16 1.51 -1.46 11.77
C ARG A 16 0.83 -0.92 13.02
N GLY A 17 0.03 -1.76 13.63
CA GLY A 17 -0.72 -1.39 14.83
C GLY A 17 -2.04 -0.69 14.57
N LEU A 18 -2.29 -0.25 13.34
CA LEU A 18 -3.55 0.39 13.00
C LEU A 18 -4.59 -0.65 12.62
N ARG A 19 -5.83 -0.39 13.02
CA ARG A 19 -6.95 -1.29 12.75
C ARG A 19 -7.84 -0.74 11.65
N CYS A 20 -8.52 -1.66 10.97
CA CYS A 20 -9.53 -1.32 10.00
C CYS A 20 -10.52 -0.30 10.60
N PRO A 21 -10.86 0.77 9.92
CA PRO A 21 -10.56 1.07 8.51
C PRO A 21 -9.34 1.99 8.31
N GLN A 22 -8.54 2.22 9.34
CA GLN A 22 -7.44 3.18 9.28
C GLN A 22 -6.41 2.89 8.18
N PRO A 23 -5.98 1.63 7.97
CA PRO A 23 -4.99 1.38 6.92
C PRO A 23 -5.46 1.85 5.55
N VAL A 24 -6.70 1.56 5.19
CA VAL A 24 -7.23 1.97 3.88
C VAL A 24 -7.38 3.49 3.80
N LEU A 25 -7.83 4.12 4.88
CA LEU A 25 -7.96 5.57 4.89
C LEU A 25 -6.61 6.26 4.73
N ARG A 26 -5.57 5.74 5.39
CA ARG A 26 -4.22 6.26 5.24
C ARG A 26 -3.68 6.04 3.85
N ALA A 27 -3.93 4.86 3.28
CA ALA A 27 -3.52 4.57 1.91
C ALA A 27 -4.17 5.52 0.92
N LYS A 28 -5.46 5.77 1.09
CA LYS A 28 -6.21 6.67 0.23
C LYS A 28 -5.62 8.06 0.25
N LYS A 29 -5.27 8.55 1.43
CA LYS A 29 -4.66 9.87 1.56
C LYS A 29 -3.28 9.91 0.92
N ALA A 30 -2.47 8.88 1.15
CA ALA A 30 -1.11 8.84 0.62
C ALA A 30 -1.10 8.78 -0.91
N LEU A 31 -2.06 8.09 -1.51
CA LEU A 31 -2.12 7.98 -2.96
C LEU A 31 -2.31 9.33 -3.65
N ARG A 32 -2.88 10.31 -2.96
CA ARG A 32 -3.06 11.63 -3.55
C ARG A 32 -1.73 12.31 -3.86
N ALA A 33 -0.69 12.00 -3.08
CA ALA A 33 0.62 12.61 -3.25
C ALA A 33 1.53 11.79 -4.17
N ILE A 34 1.08 10.62 -4.61
CA ILE A 34 1.89 9.74 -5.44
C ILE A 34 1.52 9.97 -6.90
N PRO A 35 2.52 10.11 -7.79
CA PRO A 35 2.21 10.28 -9.20
C PRO A 35 1.66 8.99 -9.81
N ILE A 36 0.89 9.12 -10.87
CA ILE A 36 0.38 7.97 -11.60
C ILE A 36 1.56 7.13 -12.08
N GLY A 37 1.46 5.82 -11.87
CA GLY A 37 2.57 4.91 -12.16
C GLY A 37 3.46 4.64 -10.95
N GLY A 38 3.30 5.41 -9.89
CA GLY A 38 4.03 5.16 -8.65
C GLY A 38 3.42 4.03 -7.85
N THR A 39 4.19 3.50 -6.92
CA THR A 39 3.79 2.38 -6.09
C THR A 39 3.74 2.79 -4.63
N LEU A 40 2.66 2.43 -3.97
CA LEU A 40 2.51 2.60 -2.53
C LEU A 40 2.65 1.24 -1.86
N VAL A 41 3.57 1.15 -0.91
CA VAL A 41 3.79 -0.08 -0.15
C VAL A 41 3.21 0.12 1.24
N LEU A 42 2.29 -0.76 1.63
CA LEU A 42 1.67 -0.70 2.95
C LEU A 42 2.19 -1.84 3.80
N GLU A 43 2.58 -1.53 5.03
CA GLU A 43 2.96 -2.54 6.02
C GLU A 43 1.91 -2.52 7.12
N CYS A 44 1.15 -3.60 7.23
CA CYS A 44 -0.01 -3.68 8.12
C CYS A 44 0.10 -4.89 9.04
N THR A 45 -0.59 -4.83 10.17
CA THR A 45 -0.66 -5.97 11.08
C THR A 45 -2.10 -6.43 11.34
N ASP A 46 -3.10 -5.68 10.91
CA ASP A 46 -4.48 -6.09 11.09
C ASP A 46 -4.86 -7.11 10.01
N PRO A 47 -5.29 -8.33 10.41
CA PRO A 47 -5.68 -9.35 9.43
C PRO A 47 -6.78 -8.91 8.48
N LEU A 48 -7.62 -7.97 8.88
CA LEU A 48 -8.69 -7.48 8.01
C LEU A 48 -8.17 -6.75 6.79
N THR A 49 -6.91 -6.29 6.81
CA THR A 49 -6.31 -5.67 5.64
C THR A 49 -6.21 -6.63 4.46
N MET A 50 -6.18 -7.93 4.74
CA MET A 50 -6.17 -8.94 3.68
C MET A 50 -7.44 -8.91 2.84
N ILE A 51 -8.50 -8.35 3.40
CA ILE A 51 -9.78 -8.19 2.70
C ILE A 51 -9.93 -6.75 2.23
N ASP A 52 -9.65 -5.80 3.11
CA ASP A 52 -9.92 -4.39 2.84
C ASP A 52 -9.03 -3.80 1.75
N VAL A 53 -7.74 -4.17 1.73
CA VAL A 53 -6.82 -3.58 0.75
C VAL A 53 -7.14 -4.07 -0.67
N PRO A 54 -7.31 -5.38 -0.92
CA PRO A 54 -7.72 -5.82 -2.24
C PRO A 54 -9.05 -5.22 -2.67
N HIS A 55 -10.00 -5.11 -1.75
CA HIS A 55 -11.30 -4.51 -2.05
C HIS A 55 -11.16 -3.05 -2.46
N PHE A 56 -10.33 -2.29 -1.72
CA PHE A 56 -10.05 -0.91 -2.04
C PHE A 56 -9.45 -0.77 -3.44
N CYS A 57 -8.47 -1.61 -3.77
CA CYS A 57 -7.85 -1.56 -5.08
C CYS A 57 -8.85 -1.88 -6.18
N ASN A 58 -9.71 -2.86 -5.94
CA ASN A 58 -10.73 -3.24 -6.90
C ASN A 58 -11.74 -2.10 -7.12
N GLN A 59 -12.14 -1.42 -6.07
CA GLN A 59 -13.11 -0.33 -6.17
C GLN A 59 -12.56 0.90 -6.85
N THR A 60 -11.27 1.18 -6.64
CA THR A 60 -10.67 2.40 -7.16
C THR A 60 -10.00 2.22 -8.51
N GLY A 61 -9.81 0.98 -8.95
CA GLY A 61 -9.14 0.71 -10.20
C GLY A 61 -7.62 0.73 -10.12
N HIS A 62 -7.07 0.90 -8.92
CA HIS A 62 -5.63 0.74 -8.74
C HIS A 62 -5.29 -0.74 -8.72
N VAL A 63 -4.03 -1.07 -9.03
CA VAL A 63 -3.61 -2.45 -9.14
C VAL A 63 -2.89 -2.89 -7.87
N LEU A 64 -3.33 -4.01 -7.29
CA LEU A 64 -2.59 -4.65 -6.22
C LEU A 64 -1.49 -5.49 -6.87
N SER A 65 -0.30 -4.90 -6.96
CA SER A 65 0.80 -5.52 -7.70
C SER A 65 1.61 -6.50 -6.89
N GLY A 66 1.44 -6.51 -5.58
CA GLY A 66 2.13 -7.46 -4.72
C GLY A 66 1.43 -7.57 -3.37
N GLN A 67 1.55 -8.74 -2.79
CA GLN A 67 0.96 -9.02 -1.49
C GLN A 67 1.74 -10.15 -0.85
N GLU A 68 2.22 -9.93 0.37
CA GLU A 68 2.90 -11.00 1.07
C GLU A 68 2.72 -10.87 2.57
N LYS A 69 2.92 -11.96 3.26
CA LYS A 69 2.82 -12.03 4.70
C LYS A 69 4.15 -12.52 5.25
N ASN A 70 4.70 -11.78 6.19
CA ASN A 70 5.95 -12.15 6.84
C ASN A 70 5.73 -12.04 8.35
N GLY A 71 5.57 -13.19 9.00
CA GLY A 71 5.18 -13.19 10.40
C GLY A 71 3.81 -12.57 10.59
N LYS A 72 3.73 -11.50 11.37
CA LYS A 72 2.48 -10.80 11.61
C LYS A 72 2.31 -9.57 10.72
N VAL A 73 3.25 -9.33 9.82
CA VAL A 73 3.21 -8.16 8.95
C VAL A 73 2.70 -8.55 7.58
N TYR A 74 1.66 -7.85 7.14
CA TYR A 74 1.11 -7.97 5.79
C TYR A 74 1.63 -6.82 4.97
N THR A 75 2.28 -7.11 3.85
CA THR A 75 2.81 -6.08 2.95
C THR A 75 2.01 -6.09 1.66
N PHE A 76 1.53 -4.91 1.28
CA PHE A 76 0.76 -4.74 0.05
C PHE A 76 1.45 -3.71 -0.84
N LYS A 77 1.53 -3.99 -2.13
CA LYS A 77 2.03 -3.02 -3.10
C LYS A 77 0.90 -2.61 -4.02
N ILE A 78 0.62 -1.32 -4.05
CA ILE A 78 -0.47 -0.77 -4.83
C ILE A 78 0.12 0.12 -5.92
N LEU A 79 -0.17 -0.21 -7.17
CA LEU A 79 0.24 0.60 -8.31
C LEU A 79 -0.87 1.61 -8.61
N LYS A 80 -0.50 2.88 -8.58
CA LYS A 80 -1.46 3.95 -8.86
C LYS A 80 -1.71 4.05 -10.37
N ARG A 81 -2.95 3.89 -10.78
CA ARG A 81 -3.33 3.89 -12.19
C ARG A 81 -3.98 5.20 -12.63
N HIS A 82 -4.52 5.94 -11.71
CA HIS A 82 -5.15 7.22 -12.05
C HIS A 82 -5.29 8.17 -10.86
#